data_3fdea72212db5146a3681f897f6e83ce
#
_entry.id   3fdea72212db5146a3681f897f6e83ce
#
_cell.length_a   1.000
_cell.length_b   1.000
_cell.length_c   1.000
_cell.angle_alpha   90.00
_cell.angle_beta   90.00
_cell.angle_gamma   90.00
#
_symmetry.space_group_name_H-M   'P 1'
#
loop_
_entity.id
_entity.type
_entity.pdbx_description
1 polymer ?
#
loop_
_entity_poly.entity_id
_entity_poly.type
_entity_poly.pdbx_seq_one_letter_code
_entity_poly.pdbx_strand_id
1 'polypeptide(L)'
;HRIGRTGGAGQSGLALSFCTPQEAPRALAIEEYSGHRLNWLPLSSLKGASGEALEPEMVTLCIDGGRKAKIRPGDILGALTGDAGLPGSEVGKIDLFDTHAYVAIRRASANKALKRLQQGKLKGKSCKARLID
;
A
#
# COMPACT_ATOMS: atom_id res chain seq x y z
N HIS A 1 -21.63 -7.05 -7.31
CA HIS A 1 -20.19 -7.43 -7.37
C HIS A 1 -19.27 -6.30 -6.93
N ARG A 2 -19.54 -5.07 -7.37
CA ARG A 2 -18.68 -3.90 -7.05
C ARG A 2 -18.75 -3.54 -5.57
N ILE A 3 -19.96 -3.55 -4.99
CA ILE A 3 -20.16 -3.30 -3.56
C ILE A 3 -19.51 -4.37 -2.69
N GLY A 4 -19.55 -5.63 -3.14
CA GLY A 4 -18.98 -6.78 -2.42
C GLY A 4 -17.44 -6.81 -2.36
N ARG A 5 -16.76 -5.71 -2.71
CA ARG A 5 -15.30 -5.59 -2.57
C ARG A 5 -14.88 -4.96 -1.25
N THR A 6 -15.84 -4.53 -0.43
CA THR A 6 -15.60 -3.95 0.90
C THR A 6 -16.49 -4.62 1.95
N GLY A 7 -16.16 -4.48 3.22
CA GLY A 7 -16.95 -5.01 4.33
C GLY A 7 -16.94 -6.54 4.47
N GLY A 8 -15.95 -7.23 3.85
CA GLY A 8 -15.80 -8.67 3.98
C GLY A 8 -15.06 -9.10 5.25
N ALA A 9 -15.10 -10.42 5.56
CA ALA A 9 -14.37 -11.04 6.67
C ALA A 9 -14.65 -10.41 8.05
N GLY A 10 -15.89 -10.03 8.30
CA GLY A 10 -16.30 -9.43 9.59
C GLY A 10 -15.95 -7.95 9.76
N GLN A 11 -15.39 -7.31 8.73
CA GLN A 11 -15.14 -5.87 8.75
C GLN A 11 -16.32 -5.09 8.17
N SER A 12 -16.45 -3.83 8.58
CA SER A 12 -17.41 -2.90 8.00
C SER A 12 -16.79 -2.14 6.84
N GLY A 13 -17.60 -1.76 5.87
CA GLY A 13 -17.15 -0.98 4.74
C GLY A 13 -18.25 -0.07 4.21
N LEU A 14 -17.86 0.96 3.48
CA LEU A 14 -18.77 1.89 2.82
C LEU A 14 -18.56 1.82 1.31
N ALA A 15 -19.64 1.65 0.56
CA ALA A 15 -19.63 1.73 -0.89
C ALA A 15 -20.42 2.96 -1.32
N LEU A 16 -19.79 3.82 -2.12
CA LEU A 16 -20.39 5.02 -2.70
C LEU A 16 -20.41 4.90 -4.22
N SER A 17 -21.50 5.35 -4.83
CA SER A 17 -21.62 5.40 -6.28
C SER A 17 -22.16 6.76 -6.71
N PHE A 18 -21.67 7.26 -7.83
CA PHE A 18 -22.25 8.44 -8.47
C PHE A 18 -23.29 8.01 -9.48
N CYS A 19 -24.35 8.78 -9.57
CA CYS A 19 -25.47 8.52 -10.47
C CYS A 19 -25.92 9.84 -11.12
N THR A 20 -26.01 9.85 -12.43
CA THR A 20 -26.62 10.97 -13.17
C THR A 20 -28.13 10.87 -13.13
N PRO A 21 -28.88 11.98 -13.38
CA PRO A 21 -30.34 11.91 -13.47
C PRO A 21 -30.86 10.88 -14.49
N GLN A 22 -30.16 10.68 -15.58
CA GLN A 22 -30.51 9.70 -16.61
C GLN A 22 -30.32 8.25 -16.15
N GLU A 23 -29.44 8.01 -15.18
CA GLU A 23 -29.18 6.69 -14.63
C GLU A 23 -30.03 6.35 -13.41
N ALA A 24 -30.77 7.32 -12.87
CA ALA A 24 -31.61 7.13 -11.69
C ALA A 24 -32.58 5.93 -11.82
N PRO A 25 -33.24 5.68 -12.97
CA PRO A 25 -34.09 4.50 -13.11
C PRO A 25 -33.35 3.16 -12.91
N ARG A 26 -32.08 3.09 -13.31
CA ARG A 26 -31.25 1.90 -13.09
C ARG A 26 -30.89 1.73 -11.61
N ALA A 27 -30.60 2.81 -10.92
CA ALA A 27 -30.33 2.77 -9.49
C ALA A 27 -31.58 2.33 -8.69
N LEU A 28 -32.76 2.83 -9.07
CA LEU A 28 -34.02 2.40 -8.45
C LEU A 28 -34.31 0.92 -8.72
N ALA A 29 -33.99 0.41 -9.90
CA ALA A 29 -34.10 -1.03 -10.19
C ALA A 29 -33.17 -1.87 -9.30
N ILE A 30 -32.02 -1.35 -8.91
CA ILE A 30 -31.11 -2.01 -7.95
C ILE A 30 -31.72 -2.03 -6.55
N GLU A 31 -32.39 -0.96 -6.12
CA GLU A 31 -33.14 -0.95 -4.85
C GLU A 31 -34.19 -2.06 -4.83
N GLU A 32 -34.99 -2.14 -5.89
CA GLU A 32 -36.04 -3.14 -6.03
C GLU A 32 -35.48 -4.56 -6.02
N TYR A 33 -34.41 -4.81 -6.78
CA TYR A 33 -33.77 -6.12 -6.88
C TYR A 33 -33.12 -6.54 -5.54
N SER A 34 -32.46 -5.61 -4.87
CA SER A 34 -31.73 -5.92 -3.62
C SER A 34 -32.63 -5.95 -2.39
N GLY A 35 -33.83 -5.37 -2.46
CA GLY A 35 -34.71 -5.18 -1.32
C GLY A 35 -34.21 -4.17 -0.29
N HIS A 36 -33.18 -3.43 -0.61
CA HIS A 36 -32.59 -2.41 0.25
C HIS A 36 -32.69 -1.03 -0.38
N ARG A 37 -33.13 -0.08 0.42
CA ARG A 37 -33.17 1.33 -0.02
C ARG A 37 -31.75 1.90 -0.10
N LEU A 38 -31.46 2.61 -1.19
CA LEU A 38 -30.25 3.38 -1.31
C LEU A 38 -30.37 4.68 -0.52
N ASN A 39 -29.28 5.08 0.10
CA ASN A 39 -29.22 6.39 0.75
C ASN A 39 -28.78 7.44 -0.29
N TRP A 40 -29.76 8.17 -0.82
CA TRP A 40 -29.53 9.21 -1.82
C TRP A 40 -29.02 10.47 -1.16
N LEU A 41 -27.84 10.92 -1.54
CA LEU A 41 -27.21 12.13 -1.04
C LEU A 41 -27.05 13.15 -2.19
N PRO A 42 -27.36 14.42 -1.98
CA PRO A 42 -27.06 15.45 -2.97
C PRO A 42 -25.53 15.61 -3.08
N LEU A 43 -25.04 15.89 -4.30
CA LEU A 43 -23.61 16.11 -4.52
C LEU A 43 -23.05 17.25 -3.64
N SER A 44 -23.87 18.25 -3.35
CA SER A 44 -23.54 19.36 -2.46
C SER A 44 -23.25 18.94 -1.01
N SER A 45 -23.69 17.74 -0.60
CA SER A 45 -23.36 17.20 0.73
C SER A 45 -21.93 16.67 0.82
N LEU A 46 -21.30 16.41 -0.32
CA LEU A 46 -19.90 16.03 -0.39
C LEU A 46 -19.05 17.29 -0.19
N LYS A 47 -18.79 17.62 1.05
CA LYS A 47 -17.79 18.64 1.35
C LYS A 47 -16.42 18.04 1.02
N GLY A 48 -15.65 18.74 0.19
CA GLY A 48 -14.25 18.38 0.01
C GLY A 48 -13.61 18.30 1.40
N ALA A 49 -13.10 17.14 1.75
CA ALA A 49 -12.34 17.02 2.96
C ALA A 49 -11.13 17.95 2.81
N SER A 50 -11.06 18.97 3.65
CA SER A 50 -9.80 19.69 3.90
C SER A 50 -8.86 18.82 4.73
N GLY A 51 -8.89 17.53 4.49
CA GLY A 51 -8.13 16.53 5.20
C GLY A 51 -6.83 16.21 4.47
N GLU A 52 -5.87 15.81 5.25
CA GLU A 52 -4.66 15.20 4.71
C GLU A 52 -5.05 14.03 3.78
N ALA A 53 -4.38 13.92 2.65
CA ALA A 53 -4.55 12.77 1.77
C ALA A 53 -4.26 11.49 2.57
N LEU A 54 -5.06 10.45 2.34
CA LEU A 54 -4.79 9.15 2.95
C LEU A 54 -3.41 8.68 2.47
N GLU A 55 -2.47 8.62 3.39
CA GLU A 55 -1.15 8.08 3.11
C GLU A 55 -1.16 6.55 3.27
N PRO A 56 -0.53 5.81 2.35
CA PRO A 56 -0.39 4.37 2.53
C PRO A 56 0.45 4.07 3.77
N GLU A 57 0.05 3.03 4.49
CA GLU A 57 0.78 2.56 5.69
C GLU A 57 2.18 2.05 5.35
N MET A 58 2.32 1.47 4.17
CA MET A 58 3.59 0.95 3.67
C MET A 58 4.11 1.81 2.54
N VAL A 59 5.42 1.94 2.46
CA VAL A 59 6.16 2.56 1.36
C VAL A 59 7.12 1.56 0.76
N THR A 60 7.59 1.81 -0.46
CA THR A 60 8.52 0.90 -1.14
C THR A 60 9.91 1.51 -1.22
N LEU A 61 10.91 0.73 -0.83
CA LEU A 61 12.32 1.00 -1.12
C LEU A 61 12.74 0.21 -2.36
N CYS A 62 13.42 0.87 -3.27
CA CYS A 62 14.11 0.23 -4.38
C CYS A 62 15.60 0.10 -4.04
N ILE A 63 16.13 -1.11 -4.16
CA ILE A 63 17.54 -1.41 -3.96
C ILE A 63 18.16 -1.69 -5.33
N ASP A 64 19.25 -1.04 -5.62
CA ASP A 64 20.01 -1.19 -6.86
C ASP A 64 20.94 -2.40 -6.77
N GLY A 65 20.34 -3.58 -6.72
CA GLY A 65 21.01 -4.88 -6.62
C GLY A 65 19.95 -5.99 -6.54
N GLY A 66 20.25 -7.12 -7.17
CA GLY A 66 19.30 -8.21 -7.31
C GLY A 66 19.99 -9.57 -7.45
N ARG A 67 19.34 -10.52 -8.12
CA ARG A 67 19.82 -11.90 -8.30
C ARG A 67 21.20 -11.99 -8.95
N LYS A 68 21.48 -11.15 -9.94
CA LYS A 68 22.79 -11.12 -10.62
C LYS A 68 23.94 -10.73 -9.69
N ALA A 69 23.67 -9.93 -8.67
CA ALA A 69 24.61 -9.63 -7.60
C ALA A 69 24.60 -10.68 -6.47
N LYS A 70 23.91 -11.80 -6.66
CA LYS A 70 23.75 -12.89 -5.69
C LYS A 70 23.07 -12.44 -4.37
N ILE A 71 22.28 -11.38 -4.42
CA ILE A 71 21.48 -10.91 -3.28
C ILE A 71 20.25 -11.81 -3.13
N ARG A 72 19.95 -12.19 -1.92
CA ARG A 72 18.77 -12.96 -1.55
C ARG A 72 17.85 -12.14 -0.64
N PRO A 73 16.55 -12.47 -0.56
CA PRO A 73 15.64 -11.77 0.34
C PRO A 73 16.13 -11.76 1.80
N GLY A 74 16.72 -12.85 2.27
CA GLY A 74 17.30 -12.94 3.62
C GLY A 74 18.45 -11.96 3.86
N ASP A 75 19.23 -11.64 2.84
CA ASP A 75 20.32 -10.66 2.96
C ASP A 75 19.75 -9.24 3.18
N ILE A 76 18.67 -8.91 2.46
CA ILE A 76 17.98 -7.63 2.59
C ILE A 76 17.32 -7.54 3.98
N LEU A 77 16.58 -8.57 4.37
CA LEU A 77 15.95 -8.63 5.69
C LEU A 77 16.98 -8.51 6.82
N GLY A 78 18.09 -9.24 6.74
CA GLY A 78 19.17 -9.18 7.70
C GLY A 78 19.83 -7.80 7.80
N ALA A 79 20.02 -7.12 6.67
CA ALA A 79 20.57 -5.76 6.66
C ALA A 79 19.63 -4.74 7.31
N LEU A 80 18.31 -4.94 7.18
CA LEU A 80 17.31 -4.04 7.75
C LEU A 80 17.06 -4.31 9.24
N THR A 81 17.10 -5.56 9.67
CA THR A 81 16.68 -5.97 11.01
C THR A 81 17.84 -6.31 11.96
N GLY A 82 19.06 -6.47 11.44
CA GLY A 82 20.24 -6.76 12.25
C GLY A 82 20.69 -5.57 13.09
N ASP A 83 21.50 -5.82 14.10
CA ASP A 83 22.20 -4.84 14.98
C ASP A 83 21.52 -3.48 15.18
N ALA A 84 20.56 -3.41 16.11
CA ALA A 84 19.74 -2.22 16.37
C ALA A 84 18.94 -1.73 15.14
N GLY A 85 18.65 -2.63 14.22
CA GLY A 85 17.83 -2.38 13.04
C GLY A 85 16.34 -2.30 13.36
N LEU A 86 15.56 -2.36 12.29
CA LEU A 86 14.11 -2.37 12.36
C LEU A 86 13.57 -3.67 12.96
N PRO A 87 12.45 -3.63 13.69
CA PRO A 87 11.71 -4.86 13.99
C PRO A 87 11.29 -5.56 12.69
N GLY A 88 11.30 -6.89 12.67
CA GLY A 88 10.87 -7.66 11.49
C GLY A 88 9.43 -7.37 11.06
N SER A 89 8.56 -6.98 11.99
CA SER A 89 7.18 -6.57 11.71
C SER A 89 7.06 -5.27 10.88
N GLU A 90 8.10 -4.46 10.81
CA GLU A 90 8.16 -3.22 10.01
C GLU A 90 8.58 -3.48 8.57
N VAL A 91 9.05 -4.67 8.26
CA VAL A 91 9.48 -5.11 6.92
C VAL A 91 8.41 -6.01 6.33
N GLY A 92 7.86 -5.59 5.19
CA GLY A 92 6.86 -6.34 4.45
C GLY A 92 7.48 -7.17 3.31
N LYS A 93 6.73 -7.28 2.22
CA LYS A 93 7.12 -8.08 1.06
C LYS A 93 8.44 -7.62 0.44
N ILE A 94 9.27 -8.58 0.07
CA ILE A 94 10.51 -8.37 -0.68
C ILE A 94 10.36 -9.02 -2.05
N ASP A 95 10.40 -8.23 -3.10
CA ASP A 95 10.39 -8.69 -4.49
C ASP A 95 11.79 -8.53 -5.10
N LEU A 96 12.36 -9.64 -5.52
CA LEU A 96 13.73 -9.70 -6.02
C LEU A 96 13.72 -9.92 -7.54
N PHE A 97 14.39 -9.03 -8.26
CA PHE A 97 14.61 -9.10 -9.71
C PHE A 97 16.09 -9.28 -10.01
N ASP A 98 16.44 -9.37 -11.28
CA ASP A 98 17.82 -9.64 -11.70
C ASP A 98 18.81 -8.54 -11.27
N THR A 99 18.43 -7.28 -11.43
CA THR A 99 19.31 -6.12 -11.19
C THR A 99 18.86 -5.21 -10.05
N HIS A 100 17.65 -5.41 -9.52
CA HIS A 100 17.11 -4.59 -8.46
C HIS A 100 16.14 -5.38 -7.59
N ALA A 101 15.81 -4.83 -6.44
CA ALA A 101 14.83 -5.39 -5.52
C ALA A 101 13.93 -4.28 -4.97
N TYR A 102 12.70 -4.66 -4.66
CA TYR A 102 11.75 -3.79 -3.95
C TYR A 102 11.45 -4.40 -2.58
N VAL A 103 11.40 -3.56 -1.56
CA VAL A 103 11.02 -3.97 -0.22
C VAL A 103 9.98 -3.00 0.33
N ALA A 104 8.87 -3.55 0.82
CA ALA A 104 7.85 -2.79 1.51
C ALA A 104 8.28 -2.52 2.94
N ILE A 105 8.23 -1.27 3.35
CA ILE A 105 8.60 -0.83 4.71
C ILE A 105 7.46 0.00 5.28
N ARG A 106 7.16 -0.18 6.57
CA ARG A 106 6.23 0.68 7.26
C ARG A 106 6.68 2.14 7.16
N ARG A 107 5.77 3.03 6.80
CA ARG A 107 6.07 4.46 6.53
C ARG A 107 6.89 5.11 7.65
N ALA A 108 6.52 4.87 8.90
CA ALA A 108 7.23 5.43 10.06
C ALA A 108 8.70 5.01 10.15
N SER A 109 9.08 3.87 9.56
CA SER A 109 10.43 3.32 9.58
C SER A 109 11.21 3.54 8.27
N ALA A 110 10.60 4.17 7.27
CA ALA A 110 11.17 4.29 5.93
C ALA A 110 12.52 5.00 5.91
N ASN A 111 12.66 6.13 6.61
CA ASN A 111 13.91 6.89 6.66
C ASN A 111 15.03 6.12 7.35
N LYS A 112 14.72 5.42 8.43
CA LYS A 112 15.70 4.56 9.13
C LYS A 112 16.15 3.41 8.25
N ALA A 113 15.21 2.76 7.55
CA ALA A 113 15.48 1.69 6.60
C ALA A 113 16.40 2.18 5.46
N LEU A 114 16.08 3.32 4.88
CA LEU A 114 16.87 3.91 3.80
C LEU A 114 18.32 4.20 4.25
N LYS A 115 18.50 4.82 5.40
CA LYS A 115 19.83 5.07 5.97
C LYS A 115 20.63 3.79 6.19
N ARG A 116 19.99 2.76 6.72
CA ARG A 116 20.68 1.47 6.95
C ARG A 116 21.15 0.84 5.65
N LEU A 117 20.35 0.88 4.60
CA LEU A 117 20.72 0.36 3.29
C LEU A 117 21.81 1.19 2.62
N GLN A 118 21.77 2.51 2.75
CA GLN A 118 22.77 3.39 2.15
C GLN A 118 24.13 3.35 2.86
N GLN A 119 24.13 3.17 4.18
CA GLN A 119 25.34 3.12 5.00
C GLN A 119 25.88 1.71 5.21
N GLY A 120 25.02 0.70 5.09
CA GLY A 120 25.35 -0.69 5.25
C GLY A 120 25.86 -1.35 3.98
N LYS A 121 26.21 -2.63 4.14
CA LYS A 121 26.62 -3.48 3.02
C LYS A 121 25.65 -4.66 2.88
N LEU A 122 25.26 -4.96 1.66
CA LEU A 122 24.56 -6.18 1.29
C LEU A 122 25.59 -7.17 0.71
N LYS A 123 25.80 -8.30 1.39
CA LYS A 123 26.85 -9.28 1.03
C LYS A 123 28.22 -8.65 0.83
N GLY A 124 28.63 -7.73 1.71
CA GLY A 124 29.91 -7.06 1.64
C GLY A 124 30.03 -5.97 0.57
N LYS A 125 28.97 -5.67 -0.18
CA LYS A 125 28.93 -4.64 -1.21
C LYS A 125 27.99 -3.51 -0.84
N SER A 126 28.40 -2.28 -1.17
CA SER A 126 27.52 -1.13 -1.07
C SER A 126 26.47 -1.18 -2.16
N CYS A 127 25.20 -1.01 -1.80
CA CYS A 127 24.10 -0.89 -2.74
C CYS A 127 23.42 0.47 -2.59
N LYS A 128 23.05 1.07 -3.71
CA LYS A 128 22.22 2.27 -3.69
C LYS A 128 20.78 1.87 -3.37
N ALA A 129 20.13 2.69 -2.55
CA ALA A 129 18.72 2.51 -2.24
C ALA A 129 18.01 3.86 -2.29
N ARG A 130 16.73 3.83 -2.67
CA ARG A 130 15.88 5.02 -2.74
C ARG A 130 14.44 4.67 -2.39
N LEU A 131 13.70 5.64 -1.87
CA LEU A 131 12.26 5.56 -1.72
C LEU A 131 11.57 5.73 -3.06
N ILE A 132 10.53 4.93 -3.29
CA ILE A 132 9.60 5.10 -4.42
C ILE A 132 8.28 5.61 -3.84
N ASP A 133 7.89 6.76 -4.30
CA ASP A 133 6.57 7.34 -4.00
C ASP A 133 5.53 6.95 -5.06
#